data_c4a103ddc7229c813b1f7573ed04a6eb
#
_entry.id   c4a103ddc7229c813b1f7573ed04a6eb
#
_cell.length_a   1.000
_cell.length_b   1.000
_cell.length_c   1.000
_cell.angle_alpha   90.00
_cell.angle_beta   90.00
_cell.angle_gamma   90.00
#
_symmetry.space_group_name_H-M   'P 1'
#
loop_
_entity.id
_entity.type
_entity.pdbx_description
1 polymer ?
#
loop_
_entity_poly.entity_id
_entity_poly.type
_entity_poly.pdbx_seq_one_letter_code
_entity_poly.pdbx_strand_id
1 'polypeptide(L)'
;RALNAKAFLRIMVTKLREKPQMGKDRMLLQILERINQNDKCTMFVVDEAHLLEPKTLTDLRVLISSIDETFSLKILLCGQEKLSHTLKRSSHADLLHRINLQFCLRPMSRDKTCAYIDYRIKKADGQIKIFEPAAKDLIHDYTGGVPRQVNNVATACLLNAAARSVKIITEALVNETMSEFHLP
;
A
#
# COMPACT_ATOMS: atom_id res chain seq x y z
N ARG A 1 2.10 6.78 16.18
CA ARG A 1 1.18 7.77 16.79
C ARG A 1 0.01 7.94 15.82
N ALA A 2 -1.23 7.78 16.29
CA ALA A 2 -2.41 7.96 15.44
C ALA A 2 -2.47 9.40 14.91
N LEU A 3 -2.86 9.56 13.66
CA LEU A 3 -2.95 10.86 13.01
C LEU A 3 -4.30 11.49 13.30
N ASN A 4 -4.29 12.60 14.04
CA ASN A 4 -5.51 13.33 14.38
C ASN A 4 -6.02 14.16 13.18
N ALA A 5 -7.29 14.53 13.25
CA ALA A 5 -8.00 15.23 12.19
C ALA A 5 -7.34 16.54 11.74
N LYS A 6 -6.86 17.36 12.68
CA LYS A 6 -6.21 18.64 12.36
C LYS A 6 -4.90 18.45 11.61
N ALA A 7 -4.08 17.48 12.02
CA ALA A 7 -2.83 17.18 11.36
C ALA A 7 -3.09 16.58 9.96
N PHE A 8 -4.10 15.73 9.82
CA PHE A 8 -4.50 15.15 8.55
C PHE A 8 -4.93 16.22 7.54
N LEU A 9 -5.86 17.11 7.92
CA LEU A 9 -6.31 18.21 7.05
C LEU A 9 -5.16 19.15 6.67
N ARG A 10 -4.26 19.44 7.61
CA ARG A 10 -3.06 20.23 7.33
C ARG A 10 -2.20 19.59 6.24
N ILE A 11 -2.01 18.27 6.30
CA ILE A 11 -1.28 17.53 5.27
C ILE A 11 -2.00 17.64 3.93
N MET A 12 -3.34 17.46 3.88
CA MET A 12 -4.10 17.57 2.65
C MET A 12 -3.95 18.96 2.01
N VAL A 13 -4.11 20.04 2.78
CA VAL A 13 -3.92 21.42 2.30
C VAL A 13 -2.50 21.63 1.75
N THR A 14 -1.49 21.15 2.47
CA THR A 14 -0.08 21.25 2.02
C THR A 14 0.16 20.47 0.71
N LYS A 15 -0.45 19.29 0.55
CA LYS A 15 -0.36 18.50 -0.69
C LYS A 15 -1.06 19.17 -1.86
N LEU A 16 -2.07 19.99 -1.62
CA LEU A 16 -2.70 20.86 -2.62
C LEU A 16 -1.86 22.11 -2.94
N ARG A 17 -0.65 22.23 -2.39
CA ARG A 17 0.28 23.36 -2.54
C ARG A 17 -0.26 24.68 -1.97
N GLU A 18 -1.11 24.57 -0.95
CA GLU A 18 -1.66 25.71 -0.23
C GLU A 18 -1.00 25.86 1.16
N LYS A 19 -1.00 27.07 1.70
CA LYS A 19 -0.55 27.33 3.08
C LYS A 19 -1.71 27.07 4.04
N PRO A 20 -1.60 26.09 4.98
CA PRO A 20 -2.68 25.77 5.89
C PRO A 20 -3.09 26.93 6.77
N GLN A 21 -4.36 27.27 6.78
CA GLN A 21 -4.93 28.28 7.65
C GLN A 21 -5.14 27.71 9.07
N MET A 22 -5.31 28.64 10.03
CA MET A 22 -5.61 28.29 11.42
C MET A 22 -7.07 27.86 11.56
N GLY A 23 -7.27 26.66 12.14
CA GLY A 23 -8.62 26.11 12.37
C GLY A 23 -8.96 24.98 11.38
N LYS A 24 -9.68 23.99 11.89
CA LYS A 24 -10.10 22.81 11.15
C LYS A 24 -11.07 23.16 10.02
N ASP A 25 -12.07 24.00 10.35
CA ASP A 25 -13.11 24.39 9.41
C ASP A 25 -12.57 25.21 8.25
N ARG A 26 -11.60 26.09 8.52
CA ARG A 26 -10.91 26.86 7.49
C ARG A 26 -10.09 25.97 6.55
N MET A 27 -9.41 24.95 7.07
CA MET A 27 -8.67 24.00 6.25
C MET A 27 -9.62 23.15 5.40
N LEU A 28 -10.79 22.76 5.91
CA LEU A 28 -11.81 22.08 5.12
C LEU A 28 -12.29 22.95 3.96
N LEU A 29 -12.62 24.22 4.22
CA LEU A 29 -13.01 25.18 3.18
C LEU A 29 -11.92 25.36 2.12
N GLN A 30 -10.64 25.51 2.53
CA GLN A 30 -9.53 25.60 1.60
C GLN A 30 -9.45 24.39 0.67
N ILE A 31 -9.63 23.17 1.21
CA ILE A 31 -9.61 21.94 0.41
C ILE A 31 -10.76 21.97 -0.59
N LEU A 32 -11.97 22.32 -0.17
CA LEU A 32 -13.15 22.40 -1.04
C LEU A 32 -12.98 23.45 -2.14
N GLU A 33 -12.57 24.67 -1.79
CA GLU A 33 -12.31 25.75 -2.74
C GLU A 33 -11.27 25.33 -3.78
N ARG A 34 -10.19 24.69 -3.35
CA ARG A 34 -9.13 24.24 -4.25
C ARG A 34 -9.57 23.12 -5.19
N ILE A 35 -10.42 22.21 -4.71
CA ILE A 35 -11.03 21.17 -5.55
C ILE A 35 -11.98 21.79 -6.57
N ASN A 36 -12.81 22.73 -6.14
CA ASN A 36 -13.81 23.40 -6.98
C ASN A 36 -13.17 24.29 -8.07
N GLN A 37 -11.97 24.80 -7.84
CA GLN A 37 -11.21 25.55 -8.83
C GLN A 37 -10.53 24.66 -9.88
N ASN A 38 -10.59 23.35 -9.71
CA ASN A 38 -9.89 22.41 -10.57
C ASN A 38 -10.89 21.66 -11.46
N ASP A 39 -10.86 21.90 -12.78
CA ASP A 39 -11.71 21.19 -13.74
C ASP A 39 -11.39 19.69 -13.86
N LYS A 40 -10.38 19.22 -13.13
CA LYS A 40 -9.95 17.83 -13.18
C LYS A 40 -10.35 17.09 -11.89
N CYS A 41 -10.59 15.79 -12.03
CA CYS A 41 -10.78 14.91 -10.88
C CYS A 41 -9.58 14.99 -9.91
N THR A 42 -9.84 15.33 -8.66
CA THR A 42 -8.84 15.29 -7.59
C THR A 42 -8.91 13.96 -6.87
N MET A 43 -7.79 13.25 -6.76
CA MET A 43 -7.70 12.01 -6.01
C MET A 43 -6.74 12.15 -4.83
N PHE A 44 -7.23 11.87 -3.62
CA PHE A 44 -6.38 11.68 -2.45
C PHE A 44 -6.14 10.20 -2.21
N VAL A 45 -4.87 9.80 -2.19
CA VAL A 45 -4.44 8.46 -1.78
C VAL A 45 -3.92 8.56 -0.34
N VAL A 46 -4.59 7.90 0.58
CA VAL A 46 -4.23 7.85 2.00
C VAL A 46 -3.68 6.47 2.30
N ASP A 47 -2.35 6.38 2.35
CA ASP A 47 -1.67 5.15 2.76
C ASP A 47 -1.66 5.02 4.28
N GLU A 48 -1.55 3.79 4.79
CA GLU A 48 -1.61 3.47 6.22
C GLU A 48 -2.87 4.05 6.91
N ALA A 49 -3.99 4.11 6.21
CA ALA A 49 -5.24 4.72 6.70
C ALA A 49 -5.79 4.07 7.97
N HIS A 50 -5.32 2.87 8.33
CA HIS A 50 -5.65 2.22 9.60
C HIS A 50 -5.05 2.93 10.83
N LEU A 51 -4.11 3.87 10.62
CA LEU A 51 -3.54 4.73 11.68
C LEU A 51 -4.31 6.02 11.89
N LEU A 52 -5.35 6.30 11.07
CA LEU A 52 -6.22 7.45 11.29
C LEU A 52 -7.04 7.28 12.56
N GLU A 53 -7.18 8.36 13.32
CA GLU A 53 -8.13 8.37 14.44
C GLU A 53 -9.58 8.26 13.92
N PRO A 54 -10.50 7.62 14.66
CA PRO A 54 -11.91 7.51 14.26
C PRO A 54 -12.56 8.86 13.91
N LYS A 55 -12.21 9.92 14.64
CA LYS A 55 -12.69 11.29 14.36
C LYS A 55 -12.22 11.81 13.00
N THR A 56 -11.02 11.40 12.55
CA THR A 56 -10.51 11.79 11.24
C THR A 56 -11.31 11.15 10.11
N LEU A 57 -11.78 9.92 10.28
CA LEU A 57 -12.68 9.25 9.32
C LEU A 57 -14.04 9.99 9.25
N THR A 58 -14.53 10.52 10.36
CA THR A 58 -15.74 11.36 10.38
C THR A 58 -15.54 12.65 9.57
N ASP A 59 -14.36 13.27 9.69
CA ASP A 59 -14.05 14.48 8.93
C ASP A 59 -13.93 14.23 7.43
N LEU A 60 -13.38 13.09 7.03
CA LEU A 60 -13.42 12.64 5.64
C LEU A 60 -14.85 12.52 5.12
N ARG A 61 -15.77 12.00 5.92
CA ARG A 61 -17.19 11.94 5.58
C ARG A 61 -17.75 13.34 5.30
N VAL A 62 -17.47 14.31 6.19
CA VAL A 62 -17.92 15.71 6.02
C VAL A 62 -17.36 16.28 4.73
N LEU A 63 -16.07 16.10 4.46
CA LEU A 63 -15.43 16.56 3.23
C LEU A 63 -16.12 15.99 1.97
N ILE A 64 -16.34 14.66 1.94
CA ILE A 64 -17.01 14.00 0.79
C ILE A 64 -18.46 14.51 0.63
N SER A 65 -19.18 14.79 1.75
CA SER A 65 -20.56 15.27 1.70
C SER A 65 -20.70 16.74 1.29
N SER A 66 -19.63 17.52 1.40
CA SER A 66 -19.62 18.96 1.09
C SER A 66 -19.21 19.26 -0.35
N ILE A 67 -18.98 18.24 -1.15
CA ILE A 67 -18.59 18.40 -2.56
C ILE A 67 -19.83 18.28 -3.44
N ASP A 68 -20.03 19.28 -4.29
CA ASP A 68 -21.08 19.29 -5.29
C ASP A 68 -20.88 18.17 -6.32
N GLU A 69 -21.97 17.64 -6.88
CA GLU A 69 -21.92 16.58 -7.90
C GLU A 69 -21.14 17.00 -9.17
N THR A 70 -20.97 18.30 -9.39
CA THR A 70 -20.21 18.88 -10.50
C THR A 70 -18.69 18.70 -10.34
N PHE A 71 -18.21 18.47 -9.12
CA PHE A 71 -16.78 18.36 -8.82
C PHE A 71 -16.39 16.93 -8.44
N SER A 72 -15.30 16.46 -9.00
CA SER A 72 -14.88 15.08 -8.82
C SER A 72 -13.77 14.95 -7.77
N LEU A 73 -14.15 14.58 -6.53
CA LEU A 73 -13.21 14.11 -5.52
C LEU A 73 -13.30 12.60 -5.38
N LYS A 74 -12.14 11.94 -5.43
CA LYS A 74 -12.00 10.53 -5.11
C LYS A 74 -11.02 10.34 -3.96
N ILE A 75 -11.35 9.48 -3.02
CA ILE A 75 -10.47 9.15 -1.90
C ILE A 75 -10.22 7.65 -1.92
N LEU A 76 -8.94 7.27 -2.00
CA LEU A 76 -8.48 5.91 -1.88
C LEU A 76 -7.83 5.72 -0.50
N LEU A 77 -8.43 4.88 0.33
CA LEU A 77 -7.87 4.50 1.62
C LEU A 77 -7.15 3.17 1.48
N CYS A 78 -5.84 3.17 1.66
CA CYS A 78 -5.01 1.97 1.71
C CYS A 78 -4.64 1.69 3.16
N GLY A 79 -4.72 0.44 3.59
CA GLY A 79 -4.39 0.10 4.97
C GLY A 79 -4.51 -1.39 5.26
N GLN A 80 -4.13 -1.77 6.46
CA GLN A 80 -4.25 -3.15 6.93
C GLN A 80 -5.71 -3.53 7.21
N GLU A 81 -5.97 -4.80 7.43
CA GLU A 81 -7.30 -5.35 7.71
C GLU A 81 -8.04 -4.63 8.84
N LYS A 82 -7.30 -4.12 9.83
CA LYS A 82 -7.81 -3.29 10.93
C LYS A 82 -8.63 -2.09 10.43
N LEU A 83 -8.31 -1.51 9.26
CA LEU A 83 -9.09 -0.44 8.65
C LEU A 83 -10.51 -0.93 8.31
N SER A 84 -10.63 -2.10 7.70
CA SER A 84 -11.92 -2.70 7.37
C SER A 84 -12.77 -2.93 8.62
N HIS A 85 -12.17 -3.44 9.69
CA HIS A 85 -12.85 -3.61 10.97
C HIS A 85 -13.31 -2.28 11.59
N THR A 86 -12.49 -1.24 11.48
CA THR A 86 -12.85 0.09 11.97
C THR A 86 -14.02 0.69 11.18
N LEU A 87 -13.99 0.60 9.85
CA LEU A 87 -15.05 1.11 8.97
C LEU A 87 -16.41 0.41 9.16
N LYS A 88 -16.40 -0.87 9.56
CA LYS A 88 -17.62 -1.65 9.83
C LYS A 88 -18.30 -1.31 11.16
N ARG A 89 -17.71 -0.48 12.01
CA ARG A 89 -18.35 -0.05 13.26
C ARG A 89 -19.55 0.85 12.96
N SER A 90 -20.59 0.74 13.77
CA SER A 90 -21.83 1.55 13.65
C SER A 90 -21.56 3.04 13.59
N SER A 91 -20.54 3.53 14.31
CA SER A 91 -20.11 4.93 14.29
C SER A 91 -19.62 5.43 12.92
N HIS A 92 -19.33 4.53 11.97
CA HIS A 92 -18.84 4.84 10.62
C HIS A 92 -19.78 4.32 9.52
N ALA A 93 -21.01 3.93 9.86
CA ALA A 93 -21.98 3.40 8.89
C ALA A 93 -22.18 4.35 7.69
N ASP A 94 -22.34 5.65 7.95
CA ASP A 94 -22.51 6.67 6.91
C ASP A 94 -21.31 6.77 5.96
N LEU A 95 -20.08 6.58 6.45
CA LEU A 95 -18.89 6.55 5.63
C LEU A 95 -18.83 5.26 4.82
N LEU A 96 -19.20 4.13 5.45
CA LEU A 96 -19.22 2.83 4.79
C LEU A 96 -20.18 2.82 3.58
N HIS A 97 -21.36 3.45 3.70
CA HIS A 97 -22.33 3.60 2.60
C HIS A 97 -21.81 4.44 1.42
N ARG A 98 -20.75 5.22 1.61
CA ARG A 98 -20.12 6.02 0.55
C ARG A 98 -18.93 5.31 -0.10
N ILE A 99 -18.57 4.11 0.37
CA ILE A 99 -17.51 3.30 -0.23
C ILE A 99 -18.09 2.53 -1.41
N ASN A 100 -17.75 2.97 -2.61
CA ASN A 100 -18.21 2.34 -3.85
C ASN A 100 -17.46 1.05 -4.18
N LEU A 101 -16.20 0.93 -3.73
CA LEU A 101 -15.35 -0.20 -4.05
C LEU A 101 -14.48 -0.56 -2.84
N GLN A 102 -14.49 -1.84 -2.48
CA GLN A 102 -13.58 -2.41 -1.49
C GLN A 102 -12.83 -3.58 -2.10
N PHE A 103 -11.52 -3.59 -1.96
CA PHE A 103 -10.68 -4.67 -2.45
C PHE A 103 -9.69 -5.12 -1.37
N CYS A 104 -9.54 -6.44 -1.22
CA CYS A 104 -8.57 -7.04 -0.31
C CYS A 104 -7.46 -7.70 -1.13
N LEU A 105 -6.23 -7.19 -0.98
CA LEU A 105 -5.05 -7.80 -1.57
C LEU A 105 -4.72 -9.10 -0.83
N ARG A 106 -4.69 -10.21 -1.56
CA ARG A 106 -4.29 -11.51 -1.04
C ARG A 106 -2.85 -11.82 -1.43
N PRO A 107 -2.14 -12.65 -0.65
CA PRO A 107 -0.86 -13.19 -1.07
C PRO A 107 -0.95 -13.85 -2.46
N MET A 108 0.15 -13.89 -3.17
CA MET A 108 0.24 -14.54 -4.48
C MET A 108 0.16 -16.06 -4.33
N SER A 109 -0.48 -16.73 -5.28
CA SER A 109 -0.36 -18.20 -5.41
C SER A 109 1.06 -18.59 -5.81
N ARG A 110 1.40 -19.88 -5.71
CA ARG A 110 2.71 -20.43 -6.11
C ARG A 110 3.09 -20.01 -7.53
N ASP A 111 2.21 -20.26 -8.50
CA ASP A 111 2.45 -19.90 -9.91
C ASP A 111 2.66 -18.38 -10.08
N LYS A 112 1.87 -17.57 -9.39
CA LYS A 112 2.03 -16.11 -9.43
C LYS A 112 3.34 -15.66 -8.78
N THR A 113 3.80 -16.33 -7.73
CA THR A 113 5.09 -16.05 -7.08
C THR A 113 6.24 -16.35 -8.05
N CYS A 114 6.22 -17.51 -8.71
CA CYS A 114 7.21 -17.85 -9.70
C CYS A 114 7.24 -16.85 -10.87
N ALA A 115 6.08 -16.54 -11.43
CA ALA A 115 5.94 -15.55 -12.50
C ALA A 115 6.39 -14.14 -12.06
N TYR A 116 6.15 -13.78 -10.80
CA TYR A 116 6.58 -12.51 -10.23
C TYR A 116 8.11 -12.41 -10.11
N ILE A 117 8.77 -13.48 -9.64
CA ILE A 117 10.24 -13.55 -9.59
C ILE A 117 10.81 -13.38 -11.00
N ASP A 118 10.30 -14.13 -11.97
CA ASP A 118 10.73 -14.06 -13.38
C ASP A 118 10.53 -12.65 -13.96
N TYR A 119 9.39 -12.04 -13.70
CA TYR A 119 9.12 -10.67 -14.13
C TYR A 119 10.11 -9.66 -13.54
N ARG A 120 10.42 -9.78 -12.24
CA ARG A 120 11.38 -8.89 -11.57
C ARG A 120 12.79 -9.04 -12.12
N ILE A 121 13.25 -10.28 -12.37
CA ILE A 121 14.54 -10.56 -12.97
C ILE A 121 14.61 -9.99 -14.39
N LYS A 122 13.59 -10.26 -15.21
CA LYS A 122 13.51 -9.72 -16.58
C LYS A 122 13.52 -8.18 -16.61
N LYS A 123 12.82 -7.55 -15.69
CA LYS A 123 12.79 -6.08 -15.59
C LYS A 123 14.13 -5.46 -15.20
N ALA A 124 14.99 -6.23 -14.54
CA ALA A 124 16.36 -5.86 -14.21
C ALA A 124 17.39 -6.32 -15.26
N ASP A 125 16.94 -6.64 -16.48
CA ASP A 125 17.75 -7.17 -17.59
C ASP A 125 18.53 -8.45 -17.24
N GLY A 126 18.06 -9.18 -16.21
CA GLY A 126 18.65 -10.44 -15.77
C GLY A 126 18.13 -11.64 -16.56
N GLN A 127 18.87 -12.74 -16.49
CA GLN A 127 18.46 -14.00 -17.10
C GLN A 127 17.42 -14.72 -16.23
N ILE A 128 16.25 -15.06 -16.78
CA ILE A 128 15.15 -15.74 -16.06
C ILE A 128 15.60 -17.08 -15.46
N LYS A 129 16.60 -17.73 -16.05
CA LYS A 129 17.15 -19.02 -15.58
C LYS A 129 18.04 -18.94 -14.33
N ILE A 130 18.24 -17.74 -13.76
CA ILE A 130 19.02 -17.56 -12.50
C ILE A 130 18.42 -18.37 -11.34
N PHE A 131 17.10 -18.46 -11.25
CA PHE A 131 16.42 -19.28 -10.26
C PHE A 131 15.90 -20.58 -10.91
N GLU A 132 16.24 -21.72 -10.33
CA GLU A 132 15.59 -22.98 -10.69
C GLU A 132 14.12 -23.00 -10.29
N PRO A 133 13.25 -23.78 -10.97
CA PRO A 133 11.85 -23.88 -10.61
C PRO A 133 11.63 -24.26 -9.14
N ALA A 134 12.33 -25.26 -8.64
CA ALA A 134 12.25 -25.71 -7.26
C ALA A 134 12.65 -24.62 -6.25
N ALA A 135 13.65 -23.80 -6.58
CA ALA A 135 14.06 -22.66 -5.76
C ALA A 135 12.94 -21.60 -5.63
N LYS A 136 12.21 -21.31 -6.74
CA LYS A 136 11.06 -20.37 -6.72
C LYS A 136 9.90 -20.92 -5.89
N ASP A 137 9.63 -22.22 -6.01
CA ASP A 137 8.60 -22.91 -5.23
C ASP A 137 8.91 -22.84 -3.73
N LEU A 138 10.17 -23.09 -3.36
CA LEU A 138 10.62 -23.00 -1.99
C LEU A 138 10.55 -21.57 -1.44
N ILE A 139 10.88 -20.56 -2.25
CA ILE A 139 10.68 -19.14 -1.88
C ILE A 139 9.21 -18.85 -1.59
N HIS A 140 8.29 -19.43 -2.39
CA HIS A 140 6.86 -19.30 -2.10
C HIS A 140 6.51 -19.91 -0.74
N ASP A 141 7.03 -21.10 -0.42
CA ASP A 141 6.75 -21.80 0.83
C ASP A 141 7.23 -21.01 2.06
N TYR A 142 8.41 -20.41 2.00
CA TYR A 142 8.94 -19.53 3.06
C TYR A 142 8.18 -18.22 3.22
N THR A 143 7.64 -17.67 2.12
CA THR A 143 7.09 -16.31 2.11
C THR A 143 5.56 -16.25 2.12
N GLY A 144 4.91 -17.42 1.96
CA GLY A 144 3.45 -17.48 1.79
C GLY A 144 2.95 -16.64 0.60
N GLY A 145 3.83 -16.28 -0.36
CA GLY A 145 3.48 -15.46 -1.51
C GLY A 145 3.31 -13.96 -1.20
N VAL A 146 3.77 -13.48 -0.05
CA VAL A 146 3.74 -12.04 0.29
C VAL A 146 4.83 -11.30 -0.52
N PRO A 147 4.48 -10.33 -1.42
CA PRO A 147 5.44 -9.74 -2.37
C PRO A 147 6.69 -9.15 -1.72
N ARG A 148 6.55 -8.48 -0.58
CA ARG A 148 7.70 -7.91 0.16
C ARG A 148 8.65 -9.00 0.64
N GLN A 149 8.12 -10.10 1.20
CA GLN A 149 8.93 -11.21 1.69
C GLN A 149 9.58 -11.94 0.51
N VAL A 150 8.86 -12.16 -0.61
CA VAL A 150 9.42 -12.74 -1.83
C VAL A 150 10.61 -11.92 -2.32
N ASN A 151 10.49 -10.58 -2.37
CA ASN A 151 11.61 -9.72 -2.75
C ASN A 151 12.80 -9.85 -1.77
N ASN A 152 12.54 -9.86 -0.47
CA ASN A 152 13.60 -9.94 0.53
C ASN A 152 14.38 -11.25 0.39
N VAL A 153 13.67 -12.39 0.34
CA VAL A 153 14.29 -13.71 0.21
C VAL A 153 15.03 -13.85 -1.13
N ALA A 154 14.38 -13.48 -2.24
CA ALA A 154 15.02 -13.55 -3.55
C ALA A 154 16.28 -12.65 -3.62
N THR A 155 16.25 -11.46 -3.03
CA THR A 155 17.43 -10.58 -2.98
C THR A 155 18.54 -11.19 -2.13
N ALA A 156 18.22 -11.76 -0.97
CA ALA A 156 19.20 -12.44 -0.12
C ALA A 156 19.87 -13.61 -0.87
N CYS A 157 19.08 -14.42 -1.59
CA CYS A 157 19.61 -15.51 -2.41
C CYS A 157 20.54 -14.99 -3.53
N LEU A 158 20.19 -13.89 -4.19
CA LEU A 158 21.05 -13.28 -5.22
C LEU A 158 22.37 -12.78 -4.63
N LEU A 159 22.34 -12.15 -3.46
CA LEU A 159 23.55 -11.67 -2.77
C LEU A 159 24.44 -12.82 -2.33
N ASN A 160 23.86 -13.90 -1.77
CA ASN A 160 24.58 -15.09 -1.38
C ASN A 160 25.22 -15.81 -2.58
N ALA A 161 24.44 -15.95 -3.68
CA ALA A 161 24.95 -16.51 -4.92
C ALA A 161 26.12 -15.70 -5.51
N ALA A 162 26.01 -14.37 -5.51
CA ALA A 162 27.06 -13.46 -5.97
C ALA A 162 28.34 -13.57 -5.10
N ALA A 163 28.20 -13.61 -3.77
CA ALA A 163 29.33 -13.76 -2.87
C ALA A 163 30.10 -15.08 -3.07
N ARG A 164 29.41 -16.14 -3.51
CA ARG A 164 29.97 -17.47 -3.78
C ARG A 164 30.32 -17.70 -5.26
N SER A 165 30.12 -16.72 -6.12
CA SER A 165 30.29 -16.83 -7.57
C SER A 165 29.45 -17.96 -8.20
N VAL A 166 28.28 -18.26 -7.59
CA VAL A 166 27.31 -19.23 -8.10
C VAL A 166 26.37 -18.54 -9.09
N LYS A 167 26.17 -19.14 -10.26
CA LYS A 167 25.37 -18.55 -11.34
C LYS A 167 23.88 -18.93 -11.29
N ILE A 168 23.54 -20.01 -10.62
CA ILE A 168 22.19 -20.57 -10.57
C ILE A 168 21.80 -20.76 -9.10
N ILE A 169 20.65 -20.26 -8.74
CA ILE A 169 20.09 -20.38 -7.40
C ILE A 169 19.23 -21.64 -7.37
N THR A 170 19.72 -22.62 -6.63
CA THR A 170 19.08 -23.91 -6.39
C THR A 170 18.27 -23.89 -5.11
N GLU A 171 17.45 -24.91 -4.89
CA GLU A 171 16.74 -25.14 -3.63
C GLU A 171 17.69 -25.19 -2.42
N ALA A 172 18.83 -25.85 -2.57
CA ALA A 172 19.85 -25.94 -1.52
C ALA A 172 20.37 -24.57 -1.10
N LEU A 173 20.65 -23.67 -2.06
CA LEU A 173 21.10 -22.32 -1.80
C LEU A 173 20.02 -21.47 -1.10
N VAL A 174 18.74 -21.66 -1.44
CA VAL A 174 17.64 -20.99 -0.74
C VAL A 174 17.57 -21.42 0.71
N ASN A 175 17.59 -22.74 0.99
CA ASN A 175 17.58 -23.27 2.36
C ASN A 175 18.74 -22.74 3.19
N GLU A 176 19.94 -22.75 2.63
CA GLU A 176 21.14 -22.23 3.29
C GLU A 176 21.00 -20.73 3.57
N THR A 177 20.55 -19.94 2.59
CA THR A 177 20.29 -18.52 2.75
C THR A 177 19.28 -18.25 3.85
N MET A 178 18.20 -19.03 3.91
CA MET A 178 17.19 -18.87 4.95
C MET A 178 17.70 -19.21 6.36
N SER A 179 18.66 -20.16 6.46
CA SER A 179 19.27 -20.50 7.74
C SER A 179 20.28 -19.45 8.22
N GLU A 180 20.99 -18.79 7.31
CA GLU A 180 21.99 -17.75 7.62
C GLU A 180 21.35 -16.39 7.87
N PHE A 181 20.36 -16.02 7.08
CA PHE A 181 19.65 -14.75 7.20
C PHE A 181 18.37 -14.98 8.02
N HIS A 182 18.34 -14.52 9.26
CA HIS A 182 17.10 -14.44 10.06
C HIS A 182 16.16 -13.40 9.43
N LEU A 183 15.55 -13.76 8.31
CA LEU A 183 14.57 -12.90 7.63
C LEU A 183 13.24 -12.98 8.38
N PRO A 184 12.63 -11.82 8.75
CA PRO A 184 11.38 -11.78 9.49
C PRO A 184 10.20 -12.28 8.66
#